data_da1eb03bad6dd1ca5d252c7dcb736c70
#
_entry.id   da1eb03bad6dd1ca5d252c7dcb736c70
#
_cell.length_a   1.000
_cell.length_b   1.000
_cell.length_c   1.000
_cell.angle_alpha   90.00
_cell.angle_beta   90.00
_cell.angle_gamma   90.00
#
_symmetry.space_group_name_H-M   'P 1'
#
loop_
_entity.id
_entity.type
_entity.pdbx_description
1 polymer ?
#
loop_
_entity_poly.entity_id
_entity_poly.type
_entity_poly.pdbx_seq_one_letter_code
_entity_poly.pdbx_strand_id
1 'polypeptide(L)'
;MKKFCNVILIILYIIIAERNNLDNKRNYIKLILGLKLKQLRQERHLSLNELAERSSLSVSYLNEIEKGKKYPKAEKIAQLAQALGVKYDALISLKLTKNLTPIAELLDSNILEMLPLDHYGIDLNKFISLMSDASYQLSALVATVIELARSSEMSQNNFSRTALRIYKEINDNYFEEIEQSVIKFIEEFKLDPAPPLSYNSLTSILIKKYNYIIDEIRFNDFDELKELRGILKPGKRPILFLNPHLSGAQKIFIIGKELAYNYLKITNRSNVHSSLKLNTFDHLLNNYISAYFSTALLLNRDLFINDINNFFAQEKWDEKFIINIIKKYDATPEMFFQRLANLSGKVWGLNKYLFLRFNTISGTDRFDLTKEVRLNINQNPGGYQASGYYCRRWISIEILKKIKEELNGIDSRGKMKVGVVHSKFHETEDEYISFAVAQQNILDKNSFTSVALGFYLDDQLKSKIKFWNDLKIPFKIVNITCDICDLSDCKERASEPITLRKIQRSLNIENAIKKL
;
A
#
# COMPACT_ATOMS: atom_id res chain seq x y z
N MET A 1 9.83 -19.97 36.28
CA MET A 1 9.22 -20.55 35.07
C MET A 1 8.91 -19.57 33.96
N LYS A 2 8.36 -18.34 34.17
CA LYS A 2 8.04 -17.39 33.09
C LYS A 2 9.24 -16.84 32.30
N LYS A 3 10.42 -16.66 32.89
CA LYS A 3 11.63 -16.21 32.16
C LYS A 3 12.21 -17.29 31.24
N PHE A 4 12.06 -18.56 31.56
CA PHE A 4 12.52 -19.69 30.73
C PHE A 4 11.66 -19.87 29.46
N CYS A 5 10.34 -19.62 29.54
CA CYS A 5 9.44 -19.74 28.40
C CYS A 5 9.68 -18.67 27.33
N ASN A 6 10.02 -17.43 27.75
CA ASN A 6 10.34 -16.36 26.81
C ASN A 6 11.68 -16.56 26.08
N VAL A 7 12.66 -17.14 26.76
CA VAL A 7 13.96 -17.47 26.13
C VAL A 7 13.79 -18.59 25.10
N ILE A 8 12.99 -19.61 25.39
CA ILE A 8 12.68 -20.70 24.45
C ILE A 8 11.90 -20.17 23.23
N LEU A 9 10.96 -19.25 23.41
CA LEU A 9 10.22 -18.63 22.30
C LEU A 9 11.12 -17.76 21.41
N ILE A 10 12.05 -17.02 22.01
CA ILE A 10 13.04 -16.22 21.26
C ILE A 10 14.01 -17.13 20.50
N ILE A 11 14.48 -18.21 21.13
CA ILE A 11 15.35 -19.20 20.49
C ILE A 11 14.61 -19.92 19.35
N LEU A 12 13.34 -20.31 19.53
CA LEU A 12 12.51 -20.87 18.47
C LEU A 12 12.27 -19.89 17.32
N TYR A 13 12.04 -18.60 17.61
CA TYR A 13 11.90 -17.57 16.59
C TYR A 13 13.20 -17.35 15.81
N ILE A 14 14.35 -17.35 16.49
CA ILE A 14 15.68 -17.25 15.86
C ILE A 14 15.94 -18.50 15.00
N ILE A 15 15.64 -19.70 15.50
CA ILE A 15 15.82 -20.96 14.76
C ILE A 15 14.91 -21.00 13.52
N ILE A 16 13.67 -20.51 13.60
CA ILE A 16 12.75 -20.45 12.45
C ILE A 16 13.23 -19.40 11.44
N ALA A 17 13.69 -18.24 11.90
CA ALA A 17 14.27 -17.21 11.04
C ALA A 17 15.58 -17.66 10.37
N GLU A 18 16.45 -18.36 11.09
CA GLU A 18 17.66 -18.97 10.54
C GLU A 18 17.35 -20.12 9.57
N ARG A 19 16.31 -20.92 9.82
CA ARG A 19 15.87 -21.99 8.93
C ARG A 19 15.32 -21.45 7.61
N ASN A 20 14.52 -20.40 7.64
CA ASN A 20 14.04 -19.72 6.45
C ASN A 20 15.21 -19.09 5.66
N ASN A 21 16.19 -18.50 6.35
CA ASN A 21 17.39 -17.94 5.73
C ASN A 21 18.30 -19.04 5.11
N LEU A 22 18.39 -20.21 5.73
CA LEU A 22 19.12 -21.37 5.22
C LEU A 22 18.44 -22.00 4.00
N ASP A 23 17.11 -22.07 3.97
CA ASP A 23 16.37 -22.59 2.82
C ASP A 23 16.42 -21.63 1.62
N ASN A 24 16.35 -20.33 1.87
CA ASN A 24 16.58 -19.30 0.85
C ASN A 24 18.00 -19.37 0.30
N LYS A 25 19.00 -19.52 1.15
CA LYS A 25 20.42 -19.65 0.75
C LYS A 25 20.69 -20.92 -0.04
N ARG A 26 20.04 -22.04 0.30
CA ARG A 26 20.12 -23.29 -0.49
C ARG A 26 19.45 -23.15 -1.86
N ASN A 27 18.32 -22.50 -1.94
CA ASN A 27 17.63 -22.26 -3.19
C ASN A 27 18.43 -21.30 -4.09
N TYR A 28 19.04 -20.27 -3.52
CA TYR A 28 19.97 -19.37 -4.20
C TYR A 28 21.15 -20.11 -4.86
N ILE A 29 21.83 -21.01 -4.11
CA ILE A 29 22.97 -21.79 -4.63
C ILE A 29 22.54 -22.70 -5.79
N LYS A 30 21.38 -23.36 -5.70
CA LYS A 30 20.83 -24.19 -6.80
C LYS A 30 20.59 -23.35 -8.04
N LEU A 31 20.05 -22.17 -7.86
CA LEU A 31 19.71 -21.26 -8.93
C LEU A 31 20.95 -20.73 -9.68
N ILE A 32 21.97 -20.29 -8.94
CA ILE A 32 23.25 -19.83 -9.50
C ILE A 32 23.92 -20.94 -10.32
N LEU A 33 23.95 -22.16 -9.78
CA LEU A 33 24.52 -23.30 -10.51
C LEU A 33 23.74 -23.58 -11.80
N GLY A 34 22.41 -23.56 -11.74
CA GLY A 34 21.54 -23.78 -12.90
C GLY A 34 21.75 -22.74 -13.99
N LEU A 35 21.80 -21.46 -13.63
CA LEU A 35 22.05 -20.36 -14.54
C LEU A 35 23.42 -20.48 -15.23
N LYS A 36 24.46 -20.81 -14.48
CA LYS A 36 25.81 -21.05 -15.03
C LYS A 36 25.85 -22.22 -15.98
N LEU A 37 25.22 -23.34 -15.59
CA LEU A 37 25.16 -24.53 -16.44
C LEU A 37 24.52 -24.19 -17.79
N LYS A 38 23.36 -23.51 -17.76
CA LYS A 38 22.64 -23.07 -18.94
C LYS A 38 23.48 -22.15 -19.80
N GLN A 39 24.12 -21.13 -19.20
CA GLN A 39 24.97 -20.18 -19.89
C GLN A 39 26.15 -20.90 -20.58
N LEU A 40 26.90 -21.71 -19.82
CA LEU A 40 28.06 -22.43 -20.37
C LEU A 40 27.68 -23.41 -21.48
N ARG A 41 26.51 -24.05 -21.41
CA ARG A 41 25.96 -24.89 -22.48
C ARG A 41 25.66 -24.06 -23.73
N GLN A 42 24.97 -22.91 -23.55
CA GLN A 42 24.62 -22.02 -24.66
C GLN A 42 25.85 -21.40 -25.35
N GLU A 43 26.84 -20.97 -24.56
CA GLU A 43 28.11 -20.44 -25.08
C GLU A 43 28.89 -21.47 -25.94
N ARG A 44 28.64 -22.76 -25.72
CA ARG A 44 29.23 -23.87 -26.48
C ARG A 44 28.31 -24.39 -27.58
N HIS A 45 27.19 -23.72 -27.81
CA HIS A 45 26.18 -24.09 -28.80
C HIS A 45 25.66 -25.53 -28.62
N LEU A 46 25.61 -26.03 -27.36
CA LEU A 46 25.12 -27.39 -27.08
C LEU A 46 23.62 -27.36 -26.77
N SER A 47 22.90 -28.30 -27.37
CA SER A 47 21.54 -28.64 -26.91
C SER A 47 21.57 -29.39 -25.58
N LEU A 48 20.42 -29.49 -24.89
CA LEU A 48 20.31 -30.30 -23.68
C LEU A 48 20.61 -31.78 -23.95
N ASN A 49 20.25 -32.29 -25.11
CA ASN A 49 20.52 -33.66 -25.53
C ASN A 49 22.02 -33.91 -25.67
N GLU A 50 22.74 -33.04 -26.39
CA GLU A 50 24.19 -33.15 -26.57
C GLU A 50 24.96 -33.05 -25.25
N LEU A 51 24.51 -32.16 -24.30
CA LEU A 51 25.12 -32.10 -22.99
C LEU A 51 24.82 -33.37 -22.17
N ALA A 52 23.63 -33.95 -22.33
CA ALA A 52 23.24 -35.20 -21.69
C ALA A 52 24.15 -36.37 -22.11
N GLU A 53 24.39 -36.50 -23.41
CA GLU A 53 25.30 -37.51 -23.98
C GLU A 53 26.73 -37.31 -23.45
N ARG A 54 27.27 -36.07 -23.51
CA ARG A 54 28.65 -35.78 -23.06
C ARG A 54 28.86 -35.95 -21.56
N SER A 55 27.83 -35.68 -20.75
CA SER A 55 27.93 -35.78 -19.32
C SER A 55 27.43 -37.12 -18.71
N SER A 56 26.89 -38.01 -19.56
CA SER A 56 26.23 -39.25 -19.15
C SER A 56 25.11 -39.01 -18.13
N LEU A 57 24.38 -37.89 -18.23
CA LEU A 57 23.25 -37.53 -17.40
C LEU A 57 21.97 -37.47 -18.25
N SER A 58 20.81 -37.68 -17.60
CA SER A 58 19.54 -37.61 -18.31
C SER A 58 19.17 -36.15 -18.64
N VAL A 59 18.52 -35.93 -19.78
CA VAL A 59 18.00 -34.61 -20.21
C VAL A 59 17.07 -34.03 -19.16
N SER A 60 16.19 -34.84 -18.58
CA SER A 60 15.28 -34.40 -17.52
C SER A 60 16.03 -33.89 -16.28
N TYR A 61 17.09 -34.58 -15.89
CA TYR A 61 17.91 -34.17 -14.73
C TYR A 61 18.66 -32.86 -14.99
N LEU A 62 19.23 -32.69 -16.21
CA LEU A 62 19.87 -31.45 -16.61
C LEU A 62 18.89 -30.27 -16.62
N ASN A 63 17.69 -30.50 -17.15
CA ASN A 63 16.62 -29.47 -17.14
C ASN A 63 16.20 -29.06 -15.72
N GLU A 64 16.15 -30.02 -14.78
CA GLU A 64 15.88 -29.71 -13.37
C GLU A 64 17.02 -28.92 -12.71
N ILE A 65 18.27 -29.18 -13.08
CA ILE A 65 19.42 -28.39 -12.60
C ILE A 65 19.39 -26.98 -13.19
N GLU A 66 19.22 -26.83 -14.52
CA GLU A 66 19.17 -25.53 -15.18
C GLU A 66 18.02 -24.65 -14.66
N LYS A 67 16.91 -25.26 -14.23
CA LYS A 67 15.79 -24.59 -13.58
C LYS A 67 15.98 -24.31 -12.09
N GLY A 68 17.14 -24.62 -11.52
CA GLY A 68 17.42 -24.41 -10.09
C GLY A 68 16.61 -25.32 -9.14
N LYS A 69 15.94 -26.37 -9.66
CA LYS A 69 15.13 -27.28 -8.87
C LYS A 69 15.98 -28.31 -8.12
N LYS A 70 17.12 -28.70 -8.70
CA LYS A 70 18.03 -29.68 -8.11
C LYS A 70 19.45 -29.15 -8.02
N TYR A 71 20.15 -29.54 -6.93
CA TYR A 71 21.59 -29.37 -6.81
C TYR A 71 22.26 -30.75 -6.97
N PRO A 72 23.13 -30.94 -7.97
CA PRO A 72 23.78 -32.23 -8.22
C PRO A 72 24.83 -32.53 -7.16
N LYS A 73 25.12 -33.83 -6.95
CA LYS A 73 26.25 -34.28 -6.11
C LYS A 73 27.58 -33.88 -6.76
N ALA A 74 28.66 -33.79 -5.97
CA ALA A 74 29.99 -33.38 -6.42
C ALA A 74 30.49 -34.15 -7.64
N GLU A 75 30.28 -35.47 -7.67
CA GLU A 75 30.66 -36.34 -8.82
C GLU A 75 29.98 -35.90 -10.13
N LYS A 76 28.67 -35.55 -10.06
CA LYS A 76 27.91 -35.10 -11.24
C LYS A 76 28.29 -33.69 -11.67
N ILE A 77 28.68 -32.83 -10.72
CA ILE A 77 29.24 -31.50 -11.04
C ILE A 77 30.58 -31.66 -11.77
N ALA A 78 31.42 -32.61 -11.36
CA ALA A 78 32.68 -32.90 -12.04
C ALA A 78 32.45 -33.41 -13.49
N GLN A 79 31.46 -34.31 -13.69
CA GLN A 79 31.06 -34.79 -15.01
C GLN A 79 30.59 -33.62 -15.93
N LEU A 80 29.79 -32.71 -15.38
CA LEU A 80 29.32 -31.51 -16.09
C LEU A 80 30.48 -30.57 -16.43
N ALA A 81 31.39 -30.34 -15.49
CA ALA A 81 32.57 -29.51 -15.70
C ALA A 81 33.45 -30.07 -16.83
N GLN A 82 33.67 -31.40 -16.86
CA GLN A 82 34.41 -32.08 -17.89
C GLN A 82 33.69 -32.00 -19.26
N ALA A 83 32.38 -32.28 -19.30
CA ALA A 83 31.56 -32.21 -20.52
C ALA A 83 31.55 -30.81 -21.15
N LEU A 84 31.63 -29.78 -20.31
CA LEU A 84 31.65 -28.37 -20.71
C LEU A 84 33.09 -27.82 -20.90
N GLY A 85 34.14 -28.58 -20.57
CA GLY A 85 35.52 -28.13 -20.71
C GLY A 85 35.85 -26.95 -19.77
N VAL A 86 35.32 -26.95 -18.55
CA VAL A 86 35.57 -25.92 -17.52
C VAL A 86 36.13 -26.54 -16.25
N LYS A 87 36.79 -25.72 -15.40
CA LYS A 87 37.25 -26.18 -14.10
C LYS A 87 36.04 -26.37 -13.17
N TYR A 88 36.10 -27.37 -12.29
CA TYR A 88 35.08 -27.65 -11.29
C TYR A 88 34.69 -26.39 -10.48
N ASP A 89 35.69 -25.62 -10.02
CA ASP A 89 35.51 -24.40 -9.25
C ASP A 89 34.78 -23.29 -10.02
N ALA A 90 34.91 -23.27 -11.35
CA ALA A 90 34.19 -22.31 -12.17
C ALA A 90 32.67 -22.56 -12.14
N LEU A 91 32.25 -23.83 -12.07
CA LEU A 91 30.85 -24.21 -11.98
C LEU A 91 30.24 -23.93 -10.59
N ILE A 92 30.96 -24.23 -9.51
CA ILE A 92 30.45 -24.08 -8.13
C ILE A 92 30.63 -22.67 -7.56
N SER A 93 31.46 -21.82 -8.16
CA SER A 93 31.66 -20.46 -7.64
C SER A 93 30.36 -19.67 -7.72
N LEU A 94 30.09 -18.84 -6.72
CA LEU A 94 28.90 -17.98 -6.71
C LEU A 94 29.04 -16.71 -7.59
N LYS A 95 30.24 -16.49 -8.19
CA LYS A 95 30.48 -15.37 -9.09
C LYS A 95 29.88 -15.67 -10.45
N LEU A 96 28.92 -14.88 -10.90
CA LEU A 96 28.36 -14.94 -12.25
C LEU A 96 29.25 -14.16 -13.25
N THR A 97 29.22 -14.55 -14.52
CA THR A 97 29.94 -13.86 -15.59
C THR A 97 29.25 -12.53 -15.93
N LYS A 98 29.93 -11.64 -16.67
CA LYS A 98 29.44 -10.29 -16.99
C LYS A 98 27.98 -10.24 -17.48
N ASN A 99 27.55 -11.21 -18.24
CA ASN A 99 26.17 -11.22 -18.78
C ASN A 99 25.09 -11.56 -17.74
N LEU A 100 25.44 -12.26 -16.66
CA LEU A 100 24.54 -12.65 -15.59
C LEU A 100 24.75 -11.80 -14.30
N THR A 101 25.72 -10.87 -14.31
CA THR A 101 25.96 -9.97 -13.17
C THR A 101 24.69 -9.22 -12.71
N PRO A 102 23.84 -8.65 -13.62
CA PRO A 102 22.62 -7.98 -13.21
C PRO A 102 21.63 -8.90 -12.50
N ILE A 103 21.60 -10.19 -12.88
CA ILE A 103 20.75 -11.18 -12.19
C ILE A 103 21.33 -11.54 -10.83
N ALA A 104 22.65 -11.61 -10.68
CA ALA A 104 23.29 -11.80 -9.39
C ALA A 104 22.99 -10.64 -8.45
N GLU A 105 23.12 -9.40 -8.92
CA GLU A 105 22.81 -8.20 -8.16
C GLU A 105 21.33 -8.15 -7.75
N LEU A 106 20.42 -8.57 -8.63
CA LEU A 106 19.00 -8.71 -8.34
C LEU A 106 18.76 -9.77 -7.24
N LEU A 107 19.42 -10.91 -7.33
CA LEU A 107 19.30 -12.01 -6.36
C LEU A 107 19.94 -11.67 -5.00
N ASP A 108 21.08 -10.98 -5.01
CA ASP A 108 21.76 -10.49 -3.79
C ASP A 108 21.01 -9.31 -3.14
N SER A 109 20.17 -8.64 -3.93
CA SER A 109 19.30 -7.62 -3.39
C SER A 109 18.09 -8.29 -2.74
N ASN A 110 17.76 -7.95 -1.51
CA ASN A 110 16.52 -8.41 -0.87
C ASN A 110 15.24 -7.88 -1.58
N ILE A 111 15.37 -7.22 -2.75
CA ILE A 111 14.24 -6.62 -3.48
C ILE A 111 13.27 -7.69 -3.99
N LEU A 112 13.77 -8.85 -4.43
CA LEU A 112 12.89 -9.95 -4.86
C LEU A 112 12.06 -10.53 -3.71
N GLU A 113 12.61 -10.56 -2.49
CA GLU A 113 11.86 -10.96 -1.29
C GLU A 113 10.82 -9.90 -0.87
N MET A 114 11.03 -8.65 -1.29
CA MET A 114 10.12 -7.53 -1.02
C MET A 114 9.02 -7.40 -2.07
N LEU A 115 9.22 -7.98 -3.26
CA LEU A 115 8.22 -7.99 -4.33
C LEU A 115 7.16 -9.06 -4.06
N PRO A 116 5.87 -8.72 -4.19
CA PRO A 116 4.78 -9.69 -4.02
C PRO A 116 4.58 -10.53 -5.29
N LEU A 117 5.61 -11.25 -5.73
CA LEU A 117 5.60 -12.01 -6.99
C LEU A 117 4.46 -13.02 -7.04
N ASP A 118 4.26 -13.76 -5.95
CA ASP A 118 3.18 -14.76 -5.85
C ASP A 118 1.79 -14.13 -5.98
N HIS A 119 1.60 -12.92 -5.42
CA HIS A 119 0.34 -12.16 -5.53
C HIS A 119 0.11 -11.61 -6.95
N TYR A 120 1.17 -11.47 -7.74
CA TYR A 120 1.09 -11.15 -9.18
C TYR A 120 0.98 -12.40 -10.05
N GLY A 121 0.94 -13.61 -9.46
CA GLY A 121 0.95 -14.88 -10.18
C GLY A 121 2.28 -15.18 -10.85
N ILE A 122 3.37 -14.58 -10.38
CA ILE A 122 4.71 -14.76 -10.92
C ILE A 122 5.48 -15.75 -10.04
N ASP A 123 5.77 -16.94 -10.59
CA ASP A 123 6.73 -17.88 -10.00
C ASP A 123 8.15 -17.31 -10.09
N LEU A 124 8.86 -17.25 -8.96
CA LEU A 124 10.22 -16.69 -8.90
C LEU A 124 11.19 -17.41 -9.84
N ASN A 125 11.13 -18.74 -9.92
CA ASN A 125 12.02 -19.52 -10.79
C ASN A 125 11.72 -19.24 -12.25
N LYS A 126 10.43 -19.08 -12.60
CA LYS A 126 10.00 -18.71 -13.96
C LYS A 126 10.46 -17.29 -14.31
N PHE A 127 10.35 -16.35 -13.38
CA PHE A 127 10.86 -14.98 -13.55
C PHE A 127 12.36 -14.96 -13.82
N ILE A 128 13.15 -15.68 -13.02
CA ILE A 128 14.60 -15.77 -13.16
C ILE A 128 14.97 -16.49 -14.46
N SER A 129 14.23 -17.54 -14.86
CA SER A 129 14.44 -18.19 -16.16
C SER A 129 14.21 -17.23 -17.32
N LEU A 130 13.14 -16.43 -17.28
CA LEU A 130 12.87 -15.39 -18.27
C LEU A 130 13.98 -14.33 -18.32
N MET A 131 14.48 -13.90 -17.17
CA MET A 131 15.58 -12.95 -17.08
C MET A 131 16.90 -13.54 -17.62
N SER A 132 17.16 -14.85 -17.41
CA SER A 132 18.35 -15.52 -17.96
C SER A 132 18.30 -15.69 -19.47
N ASP A 133 17.11 -15.76 -20.05
CA ASP A 133 16.90 -15.84 -21.50
C ASP A 133 16.79 -14.45 -22.15
N ALA A 134 16.67 -13.40 -21.32
CA ALA A 134 16.56 -12.02 -21.78
C ALA A 134 17.91 -11.52 -22.37
N SER A 135 17.82 -10.60 -23.32
CA SER A 135 19.01 -9.93 -23.82
C SER A 135 19.76 -9.19 -22.70
N TYR A 136 21.08 -9.06 -22.83
CA TYR A 136 21.92 -8.28 -21.91
C TYR A 136 21.34 -6.88 -21.63
N GLN A 137 20.78 -6.22 -22.67
CA GLN A 137 20.19 -4.89 -22.55
C GLN A 137 18.98 -4.90 -21.60
N LEU A 138 18.11 -5.91 -21.66
CA LEU A 138 16.95 -6.00 -20.75
C LEU A 138 17.41 -6.29 -19.32
N SER A 139 18.39 -7.17 -19.14
CA SER A 139 18.97 -7.45 -17.82
C SER A 139 19.62 -6.20 -17.21
N ALA A 140 20.36 -5.42 -18.02
CA ALA A 140 20.96 -4.15 -17.60
C ALA A 140 19.90 -3.09 -17.26
N LEU A 141 18.80 -3.01 -18.03
CA LEU A 141 17.69 -2.09 -17.72
C LEU A 141 17.04 -2.43 -16.36
N VAL A 142 16.77 -3.70 -16.11
CA VAL A 142 16.19 -4.15 -14.84
C VAL A 142 17.13 -3.84 -13.67
N ALA A 143 18.44 -4.12 -13.82
CA ALA A 143 19.45 -3.78 -12.80
C ALA A 143 19.50 -2.27 -12.55
N THR A 144 19.42 -1.44 -13.60
CA THR A 144 19.38 0.02 -13.47
C THR A 144 18.17 0.48 -12.70
N VAL A 145 16.97 -0.06 -12.99
CA VAL A 145 15.74 0.26 -12.24
C VAL A 145 15.87 -0.12 -10.76
N ILE A 146 16.48 -1.28 -10.48
CA ILE A 146 16.74 -1.74 -9.11
C ILE A 146 17.70 -0.81 -8.39
N GLU A 147 18.79 -0.40 -9.05
CA GLU A 147 19.77 0.51 -8.47
C GLU A 147 19.18 1.90 -8.22
N LEU A 148 18.34 2.41 -9.13
CA LEU A 148 17.57 3.63 -8.90
C LEU A 148 16.65 3.52 -7.68
N ALA A 149 15.99 2.37 -7.49
CA ALA A 149 15.18 2.12 -6.30
C ALA A 149 16.03 2.09 -5.00
N ARG A 150 17.25 1.58 -5.05
CA ARG A 150 18.20 1.59 -3.92
C ARG A 150 18.75 2.98 -3.63
N SER A 151 19.18 3.70 -4.65
CA SER A 151 19.82 5.02 -4.51
C SER A 151 18.86 6.12 -4.04
N SER A 152 17.55 5.93 -4.23
CA SER A 152 16.51 6.87 -3.78
C SER A 152 16.21 6.82 -2.29
N GLU A 153 17.06 6.19 -1.46
CA GLU A 153 16.84 5.98 -0.01
C GLU A 153 15.45 5.38 0.32
N MET A 154 14.88 4.63 -0.63
CA MET A 154 13.59 3.98 -0.41
C MET A 154 13.75 2.93 0.69
N SER A 155 13.28 3.26 1.88
CA SER A 155 13.19 2.27 2.96
C SER A 155 12.35 1.08 2.49
N GLN A 156 12.63 -0.12 3.03
CA GLN A 156 11.83 -1.33 2.80
C GLN A 156 10.33 -1.06 2.95
N ASN A 157 9.97 -0.20 3.89
CA ASN A 157 8.59 0.16 4.16
C ASN A 157 7.97 0.96 2.99
N ASN A 158 8.71 1.88 2.38
CA ASN A 158 8.24 2.66 1.23
C ASN A 158 8.06 1.78 -0.02
N PHE A 159 8.95 0.81 -0.22
CA PHE A 159 8.86 -0.15 -1.31
C PHE A 159 7.59 -1.02 -1.20
N SER A 160 7.36 -1.65 -0.04
CA SER A 160 6.16 -2.48 0.20
C SER A 160 4.86 -1.66 0.08
N ARG A 161 4.86 -0.40 0.49
CA ARG A 161 3.70 0.51 0.29
C ARG A 161 3.45 0.81 -1.19
N THR A 162 4.50 1.02 -1.97
CA THR A 162 4.40 1.23 -3.42
C THR A 162 3.87 -0.02 -4.12
N ALA A 163 4.38 -1.21 -3.76
CA ALA A 163 3.89 -2.48 -4.29
C ALA A 163 2.40 -2.70 -3.95
N LEU A 164 1.96 -2.40 -2.71
CA LEU A 164 0.55 -2.47 -2.35
C LEU A 164 -0.31 -1.48 -3.14
N ARG A 165 0.21 -0.28 -3.44
CA ARG A 165 -0.50 0.69 -4.27
C ARG A 165 -0.72 0.13 -5.68
N ILE A 166 0.34 -0.39 -6.32
CA ILE A 166 0.26 -1.01 -7.65
C ILE A 166 -0.71 -2.19 -7.65
N TYR A 167 -0.65 -3.04 -6.61
CA TYR A 167 -1.60 -4.15 -6.45
C TYR A 167 -3.06 -3.68 -6.43
N LYS A 168 -3.35 -2.56 -5.75
CA LYS A 168 -4.69 -1.96 -5.76
C LYS A 168 -5.07 -1.40 -7.13
N GLU A 169 -4.14 -0.72 -7.82
CA GLU A 169 -4.37 -0.17 -9.15
C GLU A 169 -4.71 -1.29 -10.16
N ILE A 170 -3.97 -2.39 -10.17
CA ILE A 170 -4.22 -3.55 -11.06
C ILE A 170 -5.61 -4.16 -10.82
N ASN A 171 -6.10 -4.10 -9.58
CA ASN A 171 -7.41 -4.63 -9.20
C ASN A 171 -8.50 -3.53 -9.15
N ASP A 172 -8.30 -2.37 -9.76
CA ASP A 172 -9.22 -1.22 -9.71
C ASP A 172 -9.65 -0.83 -8.29
N ASN A 173 -8.82 -1.15 -7.28
CA ASN A 173 -9.09 -0.98 -5.85
C ASN A 173 -10.42 -1.62 -5.38
N TYR A 174 -10.92 -2.63 -6.12
CA TYR A 174 -12.15 -3.37 -5.85
C TYR A 174 -11.88 -4.87 -5.79
N PHE A 175 -12.39 -5.56 -4.78
CA PHE A 175 -12.11 -6.98 -4.52
C PHE A 175 -13.43 -7.75 -4.35
N GLU A 176 -13.92 -8.33 -5.44
CA GLU A 176 -15.18 -9.09 -5.47
C GLU A 176 -15.19 -10.24 -4.45
N GLU A 177 -14.06 -10.93 -4.30
CA GLU A 177 -13.95 -12.06 -3.36
C GLU A 177 -14.17 -11.63 -1.90
N ILE A 178 -13.69 -10.42 -1.54
CA ILE A 178 -13.91 -9.85 -0.20
C ILE A 178 -15.36 -9.43 -0.05
N GLU A 179 -15.96 -8.79 -1.06
CA GLU A 179 -17.39 -8.42 -1.06
C GLU A 179 -18.28 -9.65 -0.85
N GLN A 180 -18.04 -10.73 -1.59
CA GLN A 180 -18.77 -11.99 -1.45
C GLN A 180 -18.54 -12.64 -0.06
N SER A 181 -17.33 -12.51 0.49
CA SER A 181 -17.05 -12.99 1.84
C SER A 181 -17.83 -12.20 2.90
N VAL A 182 -18.02 -10.89 2.70
CA VAL A 182 -18.84 -10.06 3.60
C VAL A 182 -20.31 -10.46 3.53
N ILE A 183 -20.86 -10.69 2.32
CA ILE A 183 -22.23 -11.15 2.15
C ILE A 183 -22.44 -12.47 2.89
N LYS A 184 -21.58 -13.47 2.66
CA LYS A 184 -21.64 -14.76 3.35
C LYS A 184 -21.51 -14.63 4.87
N PHE A 185 -20.67 -13.70 5.35
CA PHE A 185 -20.53 -13.43 6.78
C PHE A 185 -21.83 -12.89 7.38
N ILE A 186 -22.48 -11.93 6.71
CA ILE A 186 -23.77 -11.36 7.14
C ILE A 186 -24.83 -12.45 7.21
N GLU A 187 -24.91 -13.31 6.20
CA GLU A 187 -25.86 -14.43 6.14
C GLU A 187 -25.59 -15.49 7.23
N GLU A 188 -24.32 -15.92 7.38
CA GLU A 188 -23.94 -16.95 8.38
C GLU A 188 -24.27 -16.53 9.80
N PHE A 189 -24.00 -15.25 10.13
CA PHE A 189 -24.24 -14.73 11.48
C PHE A 189 -25.60 -14.03 11.64
N LYS A 190 -26.44 -14.07 10.59
CA LYS A 190 -27.80 -13.47 10.57
C LYS A 190 -27.80 -12.02 11.05
N LEU A 191 -26.85 -11.24 10.57
CA LEU A 191 -26.73 -9.82 10.90
C LEU A 191 -27.75 -9.04 10.10
N ASP A 192 -28.41 -8.06 10.75
CA ASP A 192 -29.18 -7.05 10.03
C ASP A 192 -28.21 -6.08 9.34
N PRO A 193 -28.20 -5.98 8.00
CA PRO A 193 -27.30 -5.09 7.28
C PRO A 193 -27.68 -3.60 7.41
N ALA A 194 -28.83 -3.29 8.04
CA ALA A 194 -29.27 -1.91 8.22
C ALA A 194 -28.26 -1.12 9.09
N PRO A 195 -27.82 0.08 8.64
CA PRO A 195 -26.89 0.89 9.40
C PRO A 195 -27.58 1.66 10.57
N PRO A 196 -26.84 1.91 11.67
CA PRO A 196 -25.49 1.43 11.94
C PRO A 196 -25.48 -0.01 12.47
N LEU A 197 -24.46 -0.78 12.06
CA LEU A 197 -24.28 -2.12 12.62
C LEU A 197 -24.01 -2.08 14.13
N SER A 198 -24.61 -3.02 14.85
CA SER A 198 -24.51 -3.08 16.31
C SER A 198 -23.11 -3.52 16.77
N TYR A 199 -22.47 -2.69 17.60
CA TYR A 199 -21.21 -3.05 18.27
C TYR A 199 -21.36 -4.35 19.09
N ASN A 200 -22.47 -4.50 19.82
CA ASN A 200 -22.73 -5.68 20.64
C ASN A 200 -22.89 -6.96 19.81
N SER A 201 -23.49 -6.87 18.63
CA SER A 201 -23.65 -8.01 17.72
C SER A 201 -22.28 -8.50 17.25
N LEU A 202 -21.42 -7.60 16.76
CA LEU A 202 -20.09 -7.95 16.26
C LEU A 202 -19.16 -8.46 17.37
N THR A 203 -19.16 -7.82 18.54
CA THR A 203 -18.36 -8.27 19.71
C THR A 203 -18.82 -9.63 20.22
N SER A 204 -20.15 -9.90 20.20
CA SER A 204 -20.70 -11.21 20.57
C SER A 204 -20.18 -12.34 19.68
N ILE A 205 -20.01 -12.09 18.37
CA ILE A 205 -19.41 -13.06 17.44
C ILE A 205 -17.95 -13.32 17.82
N LEU A 206 -17.12 -12.29 18.06
CA LEU A 206 -15.74 -12.48 18.49
C LEU A 206 -15.64 -13.28 19.78
N ILE A 207 -16.49 -12.99 20.77
CA ILE A 207 -16.45 -13.66 22.07
C ILE A 207 -16.94 -15.10 21.95
N LYS A 208 -18.12 -15.33 21.34
CA LYS A 208 -18.76 -16.65 21.32
C LYS A 208 -18.16 -17.62 20.30
N LYS A 209 -17.84 -17.13 19.09
CA LYS A 209 -17.34 -17.98 17.99
C LYS A 209 -15.82 -18.13 18.03
N TYR A 210 -15.10 -17.05 18.35
CA TYR A 210 -13.63 -17.00 18.28
C TYR A 210 -12.95 -16.94 19.65
N ASN A 211 -13.72 -17.02 20.74
CA ASN A 211 -13.23 -17.12 22.13
C ASN A 211 -12.38 -15.93 22.58
N TYR A 212 -12.66 -14.71 22.07
CA TYR A 212 -11.94 -13.50 22.46
C TYR A 212 -12.37 -12.97 23.83
N ILE A 213 -11.43 -12.27 24.48
CA ILE A 213 -11.70 -11.32 25.56
C ILE A 213 -11.49 -9.92 24.97
N ILE A 214 -12.42 -8.99 25.24
CA ILE A 214 -12.28 -7.59 24.89
C ILE A 214 -12.03 -6.81 26.18
N ASP A 215 -10.94 -6.05 26.23
CA ASP A 215 -10.52 -5.27 27.39
C ASP A 215 -10.35 -3.80 26.97
N GLU A 216 -11.22 -2.95 27.49
CA GLU A 216 -11.21 -1.51 27.23
C GLU A 216 -10.64 -0.69 28.38
N ILE A 217 -10.10 -1.34 29.43
CA ILE A 217 -9.69 -0.68 30.67
C ILE A 217 -8.18 -0.54 30.77
N ARG A 218 -7.44 -1.63 30.52
CA ARG A 218 -5.99 -1.73 30.76
C ARG A 218 -5.12 -0.85 29.89
N PHE A 219 -5.66 -0.25 28.83
CA PHE A 219 -4.93 0.74 28.03
C PHE A 219 -4.48 1.95 28.84
N ASN A 220 -5.27 2.32 29.87
CA ASN A 220 -4.99 3.47 30.72
C ASN A 220 -3.83 3.23 31.71
N ASP A 221 -3.41 1.97 31.88
CA ASP A 221 -2.31 1.62 32.78
C ASP A 221 -0.92 1.98 32.20
N PHE A 222 -0.85 2.35 30.89
CA PHE A 222 0.40 2.60 30.17
C PHE A 222 0.32 3.86 29.32
N ASP A 223 1.05 4.89 29.71
CA ASP A 223 1.10 6.17 28.99
C ASP A 223 1.62 6.02 27.56
N GLU A 224 2.56 5.11 27.33
CA GLU A 224 3.16 4.83 26.03
C GLU A 224 2.17 4.24 25.01
N LEU A 225 1.05 3.70 25.47
CA LEU A 225 0.03 3.11 24.62
C LEU A 225 -1.08 4.10 24.18
N LYS A 226 -1.14 5.28 24.76
CA LYS A 226 -2.23 6.26 24.54
C LYS A 226 -2.48 6.60 23.06
N GLU A 227 -1.44 6.57 22.22
CA GLU A 227 -1.56 6.85 20.79
C GLU A 227 -2.02 5.63 19.97
N LEU A 228 -1.97 4.43 20.54
CA LEU A 228 -2.39 3.22 19.85
C LEU A 228 -3.91 3.06 19.93
N ARG A 229 -4.48 2.47 18.89
CA ARG A 229 -5.94 2.22 18.82
C ARG A 229 -6.32 0.89 19.46
N GLY A 230 -5.49 -0.14 19.32
CA GLY A 230 -5.74 -1.46 19.88
C GLY A 230 -4.55 -2.37 19.75
N ILE A 231 -4.50 -3.40 20.59
CA ILE A 231 -3.45 -4.41 20.61
C ILE A 231 -4.10 -5.77 20.82
N LEU A 232 -3.73 -6.74 19.97
CA LEU A 232 -4.09 -8.12 20.19
C LEU A 232 -2.96 -8.86 20.93
N LYS A 233 -3.31 -9.49 22.05
CA LYS A 233 -2.47 -10.50 22.70
C LYS A 233 -2.94 -11.89 22.23
N PRO A 234 -2.19 -12.57 21.34
CA PRO A 234 -2.59 -13.86 20.83
C PRO A 234 -2.49 -14.94 21.93
N GLY A 235 -3.23 -16.03 21.77
CA GLY A 235 -3.23 -17.16 22.69
C GLY A 235 -4.43 -18.07 22.44
N LYS A 236 -4.59 -19.12 23.28
CA LYS A 236 -5.78 -19.99 23.24
C LYS A 236 -7.09 -19.23 23.47
N ARG A 237 -7.01 -18.14 24.22
CA ARG A 237 -8.07 -17.18 24.45
C ARG A 237 -7.49 -15.79 24.15
N PRO A 238 -7.61 -15.29 22.91
CA PRO A 238 -7.02 -14.03 22.51
C PRO A 238 -7.63 -12.86 23.30
N ILE A 239 -6.80 -11.88 23.66
CA ILE A 239 -7.26 -10.67 24.36
C ILE A 239 -7.06 -9.49 23.43
N LEU A 240 -8.16 -8.84 23.04
CA LEU A 240 -8.15 -7.59 22.27
C LEU A 240 -8.25 -6.43 23.23
N PHE A 241 -7.16 -5.71 23.43
CA PHE A 241 -7.13 -4.46 24.17
C PHE A 241 -7.57 -3.33 23.22
N LEU A 242 -8.58 -2.58 23.59
CA LEU A 242 -9.07 -1.42 22.84
C LEU A 242 -8.85 -0.14 23.66
N ASN A 243 -8.36 0.90 22.98
CA ASN A 243 -8.21 2.20 23.63
C ASN A 243 -9.61 2.75 24.01
N PRO A 244 -9.87 3.06 25.27
CA PRO A 244 -11.19 3.51 25.74
C PRO A 244 -11.62 4.84 25.13
N HIS A 245 -10.66 5.68 24.71
CA HIS A 245 -10.91 7.01 24.14
C HIS A 245 -11.32 6.99 22.66
N LEU A 246 -11.36 5.81 22.02
CA LEU A 246 -11.84 5.69 20.64
C LEU A 246 -13.34 5.97 20.53
N SER A 247 -13.76 6.54 19.39
CA SER A 247 -15.20 6.62 19.05
C SER A 247 -15.80 5.23 18.82
N GLY A 248 -17.14 5.14 18.91
CA GLY A 248 -17.88 3.93 18.53
C GLY A 248 -17.49 3.43 17.13
N ALA A 249 -17.46 4.34 16.16
CA ALA A 249 -17.03 4.05 14.78
C ALA A 249 -15.63 3.44 14.70
N GLN A 250 -14.67 3.92 15.50
CA GLN A 250 -13.32 3.40 15.50
C GLN A 250 -13.21 2.03 16.20
N LYS A 251 -13.93 1.84 17.30
CA LYS A 251 -13.97 0.54 18.01
C LYS A 251 -14.59 -0.54 17.14
N ILE A 252 -15.76 -0.27 16.55
CA ILE A 252 -16.46 -1.24 15.69
C ILE A 252 -15.64 -1.59 14.43
N PHE A 253 -14.89 -0.64 13.88
CA PHE A 253 -13.97 -0.89 12.77
C PHE A 253 -12.85 -1.87 13.16
N ILE A 254 -12.26 -1.75 14.36
CA ILE A 254 -11.23 -2.68 14.84
C ILE A 254 -11.85 -4.06 15.07
N ILE A 255 -13.05 -4.13 15.65
CA ILE A 255 -13.79 -5.39 15.80
C ILE A 255 -14.02 -6.05 14.44
N GLY A 256 -14.48 -5.28 13.44
CA GLY A 256 -14.65 -5.78 12.07
C GLY A 256 -13.36 -6.32 11.44
N LYS A 257 -12.22 -5.67 11.70
CA LYS A 257 -10.91 -6.19 11.26
C LYS A 257 -10.53 -7.51 11.95
N GLU A 258 -10.81 -7.65 13.26
CA GLU A 258 -10.57 -8.90 13.97
C GLU A 258 -11.46 -10.03 13.45
N LEU A 259 -12.72 -9.72 13.15
CA LEU A 259 -13.63 -10.67 12.50
C LEU A 259 -13.10 -11.08 11.12
N ALA A 260 -12.61 -10.14 10.32
CA ALA A 260 -12.00 -10.42 9.02
C ALA A 260 -10.80 -11.37 9.13
N TYR A 261 -9.86 -11.10 10.03
CA TYR A 261 -8.69 -11.96 10.23
C TYR A 261 -9.07 -13.40 10.57
N ASN A 262 -10.07 -13.58 11.42
CA ASN A 262 -10.54 -14.89 11.80
C ASN A 262 -11.35 -15.57 10.70
N TYR A 263 -12.30 -14.86 10.08
CA TYR A 263 -13.20 -15.40 9.06
C TYR A 263 -12.45 -15.80 7.79
N LEU A 264 -11.54 -14.94 7.34
CA LEU A 264 -10.70 -15.19 6.16
C LEU A 264 -9.45 -16.04 6.47
N LYS A 265 -9.29 -16.49 7.74
CA LYS A 265 -8.17 -17.32 8.21
C LYS A 265 -6.79 -16.70 7.95
N ILE A 266 -6.68 -15.38 8.08
CA ILE A 266 -5.43 -14.65 7.88
C ILE A 266 -4.57 -14.77 9.16
N THR A 267 -3.45 -15.48 9.06
CA THR A 267 -2.52 -15.72 10.19
C THR A 267 -1.32 -14.77 10.20
N ASN A 268 -0.82 -14.37 9.03
CA ASN A 268 0.29 -13.43 8.89
C ASN A 268 -0.20 -11.99 9.05
N ARG A 269 -0.18 -11.45 10.28
CA ARG A 269 -0.77 -10.16 10.62
C ARG A 269 -0.01 -9.45 11.74
N SER A 270 -0.14 -8.13 11.79
CA SER A 270 0.32 -7.36 12.95
C SER A 270 -0.64 -7.50 14.12
N ASN A 271 -0.09 -7.65 15.32
CA ASN A 271 -0.87 -7.64 16.56
C ASN A 271 -1.21 -6.23 17.05
N VAL A 272 -0.69 -5.18 16.41
CA VAL A 272 -0.92 -3.78 16.77
C VAL A 272 -1.79 -3.14 15.71
N HIS A 273 -2.92 -2.57 16.14
CA HIS A 273 -3.81 -1.78 15.27
C HIS A 273 -3.24 -0.36 15.08
N SER A 274 -2.06 -0.28 14.47
CA SER A 274 -1.34 0.95 14.15
C SER A 274 -0.48 0.70 12.90
N SER A 275 -0.08 1.76 12.20
CA SER A 275 0.84 1.68 11.06
C SER A 275 2.31 1.46 11.48
N LEU A 276 2.62 1.46 12.76
CA LEU A 276 4.00 1.47 13.31
C LEU A 276 4.80 0.18 13.09
N LYS A 277 4.17 -0.96 12.78
CA LYS A 277 4.85 -2.27 12.66
C LYS A 277 4.43 -3.08 11.43
N LEU A 278 4.12 -2.40 10.34
CA LEU A 278 3.78 -3.06 9.07
C LEU A 278 4.99 -3.00 8.13
N ASN A 279 5.92 -3.95 8.25
CA ASN A 279 7.21 -3.89 7.58
C ASN A 279 7.31 -4.77 6.32
N THR A 280 6.40 -5.73 6.13
CA THR A 280 6.39 -6.62 4.97
C THR A 280 5.17 -6.35 4.09
N PHE A 281 5.26 -6.70 2.82
CA PHE A 281 4.12 -6.58 1.88
C PHE A 281 2.89 -7.36 2.39
N ASP A 282 3.08 -8.60 2.85
CA ASP A 282 1.99 -9.44 3.37
C ASP A 282 1.28 -8.80 4.57
N HIS A 283 2.04 -8.24 5.51
CA HIS A 283 1.44 -7.52 6.63
C HIS A 283 0.61 -6.32 6.17
N LEU A 284 1.12 -5.57 5.18
CA LEU A 284 0.41 -4.44 4.61
C LEU A 284 -0.85 -4.88 3.84
N LEU A 285 -0.74 -5.93 3.02
CA LEU A 285 -1.84 -6.49 2.26
C LEU A 285 -2.92 -7.05 3.19
N ASN A 286 -2.54 -7.88 4.15
CA ASN A 286 -3.47 -8.50 5.10
C ASN A 286 -4.16 -7.45 6.00
N ASN A 287 -3.43 -6.40 6.38
CA ASN A 287 -4.01 -5.25 7.05
C ASN A 287 -4.99 -4.48 6.15
N TYR A 288 -4.69 -4.37 4.85
CA TYR A 288 -5.59 -3.75 3.87
C TYR A 288 -6.84 -4.60 3.64
N ILE A 289 -6.69 -5.91 3.42
CA ILE A 289 -7.81 -6.86 3.23
C ILE A 289 -8.76 -6.83 4.43
N SER A 290 -8.22 -6.88 5.65
CA SER A 290 -9.03 -6.83 6.87
C SER A 290 -9.74 -5.49 7.04
N ALA A 291 -9.09 -4.39 6.67
CA ALA A 291 -9.69 -3.06 6.68
C ALA A 291 -10.78 -2.90 5.61
N TYR A 292 -10.56 -3.47 4.41
CA TYR A 292 -11.55 -3.51 3.34
C TYR A 292 -12.80 -4.29 3.79
N PHE A 293 -12.61 -5.51 4.29
CA PHE A 293 -13.70 -6.34 4.81
C PHE A 293 -14.49 -5.59 5.90
N SER A 294 -13.80 -5.02 6.88
CA SER A 294 -14.44 -4.26 7.96
C SER A 294 -15.25 -3.08 7.42
N THR A 295 -14.69 -2.32 6.47
CA THR A 295 -15.40 -1.19 5.86
C THR A 295 -16.60 -1.66 5.04
N ALA A 296 -16.46 -2.75 4.28
CA ALA A 296 -17.54 -3.32 3.48
C ALA A 296 -18.68 -3.91 4.34
N LEU A 297 -18.33 -4.48 5.50
CA LEU A 297 -19.28 -4.95 6.50
C LEU A 297 -20.07 -3.79 7.12
N LEU A 298 -19.39 -2.72 7.52
CA LEU A 298 -20.00 -1.58 8.21
C LEU A 298 -20.78 -0.65 7.25
N LEU A 299 -20.32 -0.50 6.02
CA LEU A 299 -20.99 0.25 4.96
C LEU A 299 -21.44 -0.73 3.88
N ASN A 300 -22.58 -1.40 4.15
CA ASN A 300 -23.16 -2.40 3.25
C ASN A 300 -23.20 -1.89 1.82
N ARG A 301 -22.77 -2.71 0.85
CA ARG A 301 -22.58 -2.32 -0.54
C ARG A 301 -23.84 -1.70 -1.16
N ASP A 302 -24.95 -2.42 -1.10
CA ASP A 302 -26.16 -2.04 -1.84
C ASP A 302 -26.85 -0.82 -1.22
N LEU A 303 -26.88 -0.76 0.11
CA LEU A 303 -27.42 0.40 0.84
C LEU A 303 -26.54 1.64 0.61
N PHE A 304 -25.21 1.49 0.65
CA PHE A 304 -24.29 2.58 0.41
C PHE A 304 -24.35 3.10 -1.03
N ILE A 305 -24.45 2.20 -2.02
CA ILE A 305 -24.64 2.57 -3.44
C ILE A 305 -25.90 3.41 -3.60
N ASN A 306 -27.02 3.00 -2.98
CA ASN A 306 -28.25 3.75 -3.04
C ASN A 306 -28.10 5.17 -2.44
N ASP A 307 -27.44 5.30 -1.29
CA ASP A 307 -27.20 6.60 -0.66
C ASP A 307 -26.31 7.49 -1.53
N ILE A 308 -25.26 6.93 -2.16
CA ILE A 308 -24.38 7.69 -3.06
C ILE A 308 -25.09 8.07 -4.36
N ASN A 309 -25.96 7.19 -4.92
CA ASN A 309 -26.77 7.53 -6.08
C ASN A 309 -27.69 8.73 -5.77
N ASN A 310 -28.31 8.75 -4.60
CA ASN A 310 -29.12 9.88 -4.14
C ASN A 310 -28.30 11.15 -3.97
N PHE A 311 -27.06 11.04 -3.47
CA PHE A 311 -26.14 12.17 -3.36
C PHE A 311 -25.71 12.70 -4.74
N PHE A 312 -25.32 11.83 -5.68
CA PHE A 312 -24.88 12.23 -7.02
C PHE A 312 -26.02 12.80 -7.88
N ALA A 313 -27.26 12.41 -7.60
CA ALA A 313 -28.45 12.88 -8.29
C ALA A 313 -28.93 14.28 -7.85
N GLN A 314 -28.30 14.88 -6.82
CA GLN A 314 -28.66 16.23 -6.39
C GLN A 314 -28.32 17.25 -7.49
N GLU A 315 -29.19 18.25 -7.68
CA GLU A 315 -28.98 19.33 -8.66
C GLU A 315 -27.99 20.40 -8.13
N LYS A 316 -27.82 20.48 -6.81
CA LYS A 316 -26.96 21.44 -6.12
C LYS A 316 -26.11 20.76 -5.06
N TRP A 317 -24.91 21.28 -4.86
CA TRP A 317 -24.05 20.86 -3.76
C TRP A 317 -24.64 21.22 -2.41
N ASP A 318 -24.69 20.23 -1.50
CA ASP A 318 -25.00 20.41 -0.08
C ASP A 318 -24.14 19.47 0.77
N GLU A 319 -23.28 20.05 1.60
CA GLU A 319 -22.36 19.30 2.49
C GLU A 319 -23.09 18.37 3.46
N LYS A 320 -24.37 18.66 3.77
CA LYS A 320 -25.18 17.87 4.69
C LYS A 320 -25.36 16.43 4.21
N PHE A 321 -25.37 16.17 2.91
CA PHE A 321 -25.48 14.80 2.38
C PHE A 321 -24.31 13.93 2.86
N ILE A 322 -23.07 14.40 2.73
CA ILE A 322 -21.89 13.65 3.21
C ILE A 322 -21.97 13.45 4.72
N ILE A 323 -22.30 14.50 5.48
CA ILE A 323 -22.41 14.44 6.94
C ILE A 323 -23.49 13.42 7.34
N ASN A 324 -24.65 13.44 6.68
CA ASN A 324 -25.77 12.55 7.00
C ASN A 324 -25.45 11.08 6.69
N ILE A 325 -24.74 10.81 5.57
CA ILE A 325 -24.34 9.44 5.25
C ILE A 325 -23.31 8.95 6.28
N ILE A 326 -22.29 9.74 6.63
CA ILE A 326 -21.30 9.38 7.64
C ILE A 326 -21.99 9.08 8.98
N LYS A 327 -22.94 9.91 9.40
CA LYS A 327 -23.70 9.70 10.64
C LYS A 327 -24.61 8.48 10.58
N LYS A 328 -25.31 8.25 9.43
CA LYS A 328 -26.20 7.10 9.23
C LYS A 328 -25.49 5.77 9.46
N TYR A 329 -24.24 5.66 9.01
CA TYR A 329 -23.42 4.43 9.15
C TYR A 329 -22.59 4.41 10.43
N ASP A 330 -22.64 5.43 11.28
CA ASP A 330 -21.70 5.65 12.39
C ASP A 330 -20.24 5.41 11.92
N ALA A 331 -19.89 6.02 10.78
CA ALA A 331 -18.61 5.83 10.13
C ALA A 331 -17.64 6.98 10.41
N THR A 332 -16.34 6.73 10.22
CA THR A 332 -15.36 7.81 10.14
C THR A 332 -15.30 8.38 8.72
N PRO A 333 -14.88 9.65 8.52
CA PRO A 333 -14.65 10.19 7.18
C PRO A 333 -13.72 9.32 6.31
N GLU A 334 -12.72 8.68 6.93
CA GLU A 334 -11.81 7.79 6.22
C GLU A 334 -12.52 6.52 5.72
N MET A 335 -13.38 5.90 6.55
CA MET A 335 -14.18 4.74 6.13
C MET A 335 -15.12 5.09 4.97
N PHE A 336 -15.81 6.23 5.07
CA PHE A 336 -16.71 6.73 4.02
C PHE A 336 -15.99 6.90 2.68
N PHE A 337 -14.91 7.68 2.64
CA PHE A 337 -14.19 7.92 1.38
C PHE A 337 -13.46 6.69 0.85
N GLN A 338 -12.98 5.80 1.73
CA GLN A 338 -12.41 4.52 1.29
C GLN A 338 -13.49 3.63 0.64
N ARG A 339 -14.68 3.53 1.24
CA ARG A 339 -15.78 2.77 0.66
C ARG A 339 -16.20 3.34 -0.70
N LEU A 340 -16.31 4.66 -0.78
CA LEU A 340 -16.63 5.34 -2.04
C LEU A 340 -15.56 5.06 -3.10
N ALA A 341 -14.27 5.16 -2.76
CA ALA A 341 -13.15 4.86 -3.65
C ALA A 341 -13.11 3.38 -4.08
N ASN A 342 -13.45 2.44 -3.18
CA ASN A 342 -13.51 1.02 -3.53
C ASN A 342 -14.61 0.71 -4.55
N LEU A 343 -15.76 1.37 -4.47
CA LEU A 343 -16.91 1.12 -5.33
C LEU A 343 -16.91 1.94 -6.62
N SER A 344 -16.14 3.07 -6.64
CA SER A 344 -16.26 4.11 -7.67
C SER A 344 -16.02 3.59 -9.10
N GLY A 345 -14.99 2.80 -9.32
CA GLY A 345 -14.66 2.22 -10.63
C GLY A 345 -15.71 1.19 -11.06
N LYS A 346 -16.01 0.23 -10.18
CA LYS A 346 -16.91 -0.89 -10.49
C LYS A 346 -18.36 -0.46 -10.69
N VAL A 347 -18.85 0.47 -9.87
CA VAL A 347 -20.28 0.84 -9.86
C VAL A 347 -20.59 2.00 -10.80
N TRP A 348 -19.76 3.03 -10.80
CA TRP A 348 -20.03 4.27 -11.53
C TRP A 348 -19.09 4.51 -12.71
N GLY A 349 -18.07 3.65 -12.92
CA GLY A 349 -17.04 3.86 -13.93
C GLY A 349 -16.06 4.99 -13.62
N LEU A 350 -16.08 5.51 -12.38
CA LEU A 350 -15.19 6.57 -11.92
C LEU A 350 -13.87 5.96 -11.47
N ASN A 351 -13.06 5.55 -12.42
CA ASN A 351 -11.81 4.81 -12.21
C ASN A 351 -10.55 5.68 -12.25
N LYS A 352 -10.70 7.02 -12.25
CA LYS A 352 -9.61 7.99 -12.20
C LYS A 352 -9.81 8.88 -10.98
N TYR A 353 -9.05 8.63 -9.92
CA TYR A 353 -9.20 9.41 -8.69
C TYR A 353 -7.93 9.51 -7.86
N LEU A 354 -7.91 10.47 -6.96
CA LEU A 354 -6.89 10.72 -5.96
C LEU A 354 -7.52 10.74 -4.58
N PHE A 355 -7.12 9.79 -3.72
CA PHE A 355 -7.48 9.76 -2.30
C PHE A 355 -6.29 10.23 -1.48
N LEU A 356 -6.48 11.23 -0.61
CA LEU A 356 -5.46 11.82 0.22
C LEU A 356 -5.91 11.91 1.68
N ARG A 357 -4.98 11.67 2.61
CA ARG A 357 -5.17 11.94 4.03
C ARG A 357 -4.03 12.77 4.55
N PHE A 358 -4.36 13.96 5.05
CA PHE A 358 -3.42 14.86 5.70
C PHE A 358 -3.65 14.93 7.20
N ASN A 359 -2.54 15.08 7.93
CA ASN A 359 -2.57 15.44 9.35
C ASN A 359 -1.87 16.79 9.54
N THR A 360 -2.29 17.53 10.57
CA THR A 360 -1.63 18.75 11.05
C THR A 360 -1.76 18.85 12.56
N ILE A 361 -0.88 19.62 13.18
CA ILE A 361 -0.88 19.89 14.63
C ILE A 361 -1.25 21.34 14.85
N SER A 362 -1.97 21.63 15.93
CA SER A 362 -2.30 22.98 16.37
C SER A 362 -1.02 23.81 16.54
N GLY A 363 -1.05 25.09 16.17
CA GLY A 363 0.11 25.98 16.26
C GLY A 363 1.17 25.81 15.17
N THR A 364 1.03 24.84 14.23
CA THR A 364 1.98 24.64 13.13
C THR A 364 1.32 24.92 11.78
N ASP A 365 2.10 25.32 10.75
CA ASP A 365 1.66 25.36 9.34
C ASP A 365 2.21 24.18 8.53
N ARG A 366 2.48 23.06 9.23
CA ARG A 366 2.93 21.80 8.61
C ARG A 366 1.73 20.89 8.36
N PHE A 367 1.73 20.27 7.17
CA PHE A 367 0.72 19.31 6.74
C PHE A 367 1.42 18.04 6.25
N ASP A 368 1.21 16.94 6.96
CA ASP A 368 1.85 15.66 6.67
C ASP A 368 0.88 14.77 5.88
N LEU A 369 1.28 14.37 4.67
CA LEU A 369 0.54 13.39 3.87
C LEU A 369 0.78 11.99 4.47
N THR A 370 -0.23 11.44 5.12
CA THR A 370 -0.14 10.15 5.85
C THR A 370 -0.69 8.97 5.07
N LYS A 371 -1.53 9.23 4.06
CA LYS A 371 -2.09 8.20 3.18
C LYS A 371 -2.39 8.78 1.81
N GLU A 372 -2.02 8.01 0.79
CA GLU A 372 -2.30 8.30 -0.61
C GLU A 372 -2.77 7.02 -1.31
N VAL A 373 -3.81 7.12 -2.11
CA VAL A 373 -4.20 6.11 -3.10
C VAL A 373 -4.48 6.84 -4.41
N ARG A 374 -3.85 6.39 -5.47
CA ARG A 374 -4.06 6.90 -6.83
C ARG A 374 -4.63 5.79 -7.68
N LEU A 375 -5.54 6.12 -8.56
CA LEU A 375 -6.04 5.18 -9.56
C LEU A 375 -6.06 5.87 -10.92
N ASN A 376 -5.29 5.31 -11.88
CA ASN A 376 -5.23 5.75 -13.29
C ASN A 376 -4.99 7.25 -13.48
N ILE A 377 -4.15 7.87 -12.63
CA ILE A 377 -3.77 9.28 -12.71
C ILE A 377 -2.26 9.46 -12.58
N ASN A 378 -1.73 10.55 -13.16
CA ASN A 378 -0.29 10.84 -13.19
C ASN A 378 0.22 11.67 -12.01
N GLN A 379 -0.66 12.40 -11.30
CA GLN A 379 -0.27 13.22 -10.16
C GLN A 379 0.33 12.36 -9.06
N ASN A 380 1.50 12.76 -8.53
CA ASN A 380 2.25 12.04 -7.52
C ASN A 380 2.57 12.89 -6.27
N PRO A 381 1.59 13.23 -5.44
CA PRO A 381 1.83 14.01 -4.22
C PRO A 381 2.84 13.39 -3.27
N GLY A 382 2.81 12.06 -3.10
CA GLY A 382 3.72 11.34 -2.23
C GLY A 382 5.19 11.41 -2.65
N GLY A 383 5.47 11.66 -3.93
CA GLY A 383 6.83 11.87 -4.45
C GLY A 383 7.51 13.15 -3.91
N TYR A 384 6.72 14.10 -3.37
CA TYR A 384 7.18 15.37 -2.82
C TYR A 384 7.09 15.44 -1.30
N GLN A 385 6.94 14.32 -0.62
CA GLN A 385 6.72 14.25 0.83
C GLN A 385 7.84 14.91 1.64
N ALA A 386 9.06 14.91 1.14
CA ALA A 386 10.23 15.48 1.80
C ALA A 386 10.16 17.02 1.93
N SER A 387 9.51 17.73 0.99
CA SER A 387 9.42 19.19 1.02
C SER A 387 8.42 19.71 2.06
N GLY A 388 7.32 18.98 2.30
CA GLY A 388 6.25 19.38 3.23
C GLY A 388 5.44 20.61 2.79
N TYR A 389 5.78 21.24 1.65
CA TYR A 389 5.16 22.47 1.17
C TYR A 389 4.08 22.22 0.11
N TYR A 390 3.14 21.29 0.42
CA TYR A 390 1.98 21.02 -0.42
C TYR A 390 1.19 22.29 -0.73
N CYS A 391 0.55 22.31 -1.91
CA CYS A 391 -0.25 23.44 -2.35
C CYS A 391 -1.37 23.75 -1.34
N ARG A 392 -1.37 24.94 -0.76
CA ARG A 392 -2.33 25.38 0.26
C ARG A 392 -3.75 25.57 -0.27
N ARG A 393 -3.93 25.58 -1.60
CA ARG A 393 -5.23 25.65 -2.28
C ARG A 393 -5.95 24.30 -2.36
N TRP A 394 -5.30 23.19 -1.99
CA TRP A 394 -5.98 21.89 -1.92
C TRP A 394 -7.05 21.92 -0.86
N ILE A 395 -8.24 21.40 -1.23
CA ILE A 395 -9.40 21.38 -0.31
C ILE A 395 -9.06 20.67 1.01
N SER A 396 -8.28 19.57 0.97
CA SER A 396 -7.84 18.83 2.16
C SER A 396 -7.03 19.70 3.14
N ILE A 397 -6.21 20.62 2.64
CA ILE A 397 -5.41 21.54 3.46
C ILE A 397 -6.24 22.75 3.88
N GLU A 398 -7.05 23.30 2.96
CA GLU A 398 -7.92 24.44 3.27
C GLU A 398 -8.88 24.16 4.42
N ILE A 399 -9.57 23.01 4.39
CA ILE A 399 -10.52 22.68 5.46
C ILE A 399 -9.83 22.33 6.78
N LEU A 400 -8.57 21.84 6.74
CA LEU A 400 -7.75 21.67 7.94
C LEU A 400 -7.42 23.01 8.58
N LYS A 401 -7.06 24.03 7.80
CA LYS A 401 -6.86 25.39 8.30
C LYS A 401 -8.13 25.92 8.94
N LYS A 402 -9.25 25.86 8.22
CA LYS A 402 -10.54 26.36 8.69
C LYS A 402 -11.00 25.71 10.01
N ILE A 403 -10.93 24.38 10.12
CA ILE A 403 -11.36 23.70 11.36
C ILE A 403 -10.41 23.99 12.51
N LYS A 404 -9.11 24.11 12.26
CA LYS A 404 -8.10 24.45 13.26
C LYS A 404 -8.32 25.86 13.82
N GLU A 405 -8.61 26.83 12.98
CA GLU A 405 -8.95 28.21 13.35
C GLU A 405 -10.27 28.29 14.14
N GLU A 406 -11.31 27.60 13.66
CA GLU A 406 -12.62 27.58 14.31
C GLU A 406 -12.58 26.94 15.71
N LEU A 407 -11.76 25.93 15.92
CA LEU A 407 -11.72 25.23 17.19
C LEU A 407 -10.72 25.86 18.16
N ASN A 408 -9.67 26.52 17.69
CA ASN A 408 -8.68 27.27 18.48
C ASN A 408 -8.40 26.69 19.90
N GLY A 409 -8.09 25.38 19.98
CA GLY A 409 -7.83 24.67 21.23
C GLY A 409 -9.07 24.15 21.97
N ILE A 410 -10.28 24.40 21.47
CA ILE A 410 -11.53 23.87 22.06
C ILE A 410 -11.65 22.38 21.68
N ASP A 411 -11.93 21.54 22.69
CA ASP A 411 -12.27 20.14 22.45
C ASP A 411 -13.67 20.06 21.82
N SER A 412 -13.71 19.65 20.58
CA SER A 412 -14.94 19.53 19.80
C SER A 412 -14.97 18.21 19.02
N ARG A 413 -14.68 17.12 19.74
CA ARG A 413 -14.71 15.77 19.20
C ARG A 413 -16.05 15.48 18.54
N GLY A 414 -16.01 15.00 17.29
CA GLY A 414 -17.20 14.73 16.48
C GLY A 414 -17.65 15.87 15.56
N LYS A 415 -17.13 17.12 15.70
CA LYS A 415 -17.36 18.17 14.72
C LYS A 415 -16.58 17.87 13.44
N MET A 416 -17.29 17.87 12.32
CA MET A 416 -16.73 17.69 10.98
C MET A 416 -16.87 18.98 10.19
N LYS A 417 -15.83 19.31 9.41
CA LYS A 417 -15.87 20.33 8.36
C LYS A 417 -15.84 19.64 7.02
N VAL A 418 -16.82 19.92 6.17
CA VAL A 418 -16.90 19.35 4.82
C VAL A 418 -16.62 20.43 3.80
N GLY A 419 -15.97 20.06 2.71
CA GLY A 419 -15.69 20.98 1.60
C GLY A 419 -15.68 20.27 0.27
N VAL A 420 -15.91 21.06 -0.79
CA VAL A 420 -15.80 20.64 -2.19
C VAL A 420 -15.02 21.69 -2.96
N VAL A 421 -14.32 21.28 -3.99
CA VAL A 421 -13.62 22.19 -4.91
C VAL A 421 -13.57 21.58 -6.31
N HIS A 422 -13.75 22.42 -7.32
CA HIS A 422 -13.35 22.14 -8.68
C HIS A 422 -11.92 22.67 -8.85
N SER A 423 -10.95 21.79 -8.98
CA SER A 423 -9.53 22.14 -9.10
C SER A 423 -8.99 21.79 -10.47
N LYS A 424 -8.12 22.67 -11.00
CA LYS A 424 -7.35 22.44 -12.22
C LYS A 424 -5.87 22.47 -11.87
N PHE A 425 -5.15 21.42 -12.23
CA PHE A 425 -3.70 21.40 -12.06
C PHE A 425 -3.03 22.28 -13.10
N HIS A 426 -2.17 23.18 -12.64
CA HIS A 426 -1.58 24.21 -13.48
C HIS A 426 -0.69 23.66 -14.60
N GLU A 427 0.10 22.61 -14.30
CA GLU A 427 1.06 22.07 -15.25
C GLU A 427 0.44 21.08 -16.25
N THR A 428 -0.50 20.25 -15.80
CA THR A 428 -1.07 19.16 -16.61
C THR A 428 -2.44 19.52 -17.19
N GLU A 429 -3.03 20.65 -16.79
CA GLU A 429 -4.38 21.06 -17.15
C GLU A 429 -5.48 20.06 -16.69
N ASP A 430 -5.12 19.04 -15.93
CA ASP A 430 -6.06 18.04 -15.41
C ASP A 430 -7.03 18.66 -14.40
N GLU A 431 -8.31 18.38 -14.55
CA GLU A 431 -9.36 18.89 -13.68
C GLU A 431 -9.94 17.81 -12.78
N TYR A 432 -10.29 18.19 -11.55
CA TYR A 432 -10.85 17.29 -10.53
C TYR A 432 -11.99 17.96 -9.77
N ILE A 433 -13.04 17.19 -9.48
CA ILE A 433 -13.99 17.52 -8.41
C ILE A 433 -13.56 16.77 -7.17
N SER A 434 -13.20 17.52 -6.13
CA SER A 434 -12.64 16.94 -4.90
C SER A 434 -13.53 17.24 -3.71
N PHE A 435 -13.89 16.21 -2.96
CA PHE A 435 -14.61 16.28 -1.70
C PHE A 435 -13.64 16.04 -0.56
N ALA A 436 -13.80 16.75 0.54
CA ALA A 436 -12.96 16.54 1.70
C ALA A 436 -13.75 16.72 3.01
N VAL A 437 -13.35 15.96 4.04
CA VAL A 437 -13.86 16.10 5.40
C VAL A 437 -12.68 16.21 6.35
N ALA A 438 -12.69 17.23 7.21
CA ALA A 438 -11.71 17.43 8.27
C ALA A 438 -12.36 17.30 9.64
N GLN A 439 -11.62 16.78 10.60
CA GLN A 439 -12.01 16.63 11.99
C GLN A 439 -10.82 16.67 12.94
N GLN A 440 -11.08 16.96 14.21
CA GLN A 440 -10.09 16.83 15.28
C GLN A 440 -9.83 15.35 15.57
N ASN A 441 -8.58 14.99 15.87
CA ASN A 441 -8.23 13.62 16.25
C ASN A 441 -8.76 13.31 17.67
N ILE A 442 -9.38 12.15 17.82
CA ILE A 442 -9.97 11.75 19.11
C ILE A 442 -8.91 11.45 20.17
N LEU A 443 -7.77 10.88 19.78
CA LEU A 443 -6.69 10.51 20.70
C LEU A 443 -5.77 11.68 21.04
N ASP A 444 -5.73 12.70 20.19
CA ASP A 444 -4.90 13.90 20.40
C ASP A 444 -5.67 15.15 19.95
N LYS A 445 -6.12 15.93 20.93
CA LYS A 445 -6.88 17.17 20.70
C LYS A 445 -6.12 18.25 19.95
N ASN A 446 -4.79 18.19 19.93
CA ASN A 446 -3.95 19.14 19.20
C ASN A 446 -3.73 18.73 17.75
N SER A 447 -4.15 17.53 17.36
CA SER A 447 -4.00 16.98 16.02
C SER A 447 -5.32 17.03 15.25
N PHE A 448 -5.22 17.35 13.96
CA PHE A 448 -6.35 17.40 13.03
C PHE A 448 -6.06 16.55 11.82
N THR A 449 -7.09 15.92 11.31
CA THR A 449 -6.99 15.04 10.13
C THR A 449 -8.02 15.48 9.08
N SER A 450 -7.61 15.56 7.83
CA SER A 450 -8.52 15.61 6.68
C SER A 450 -8.37 14.38 5.81
N VAL A 451 -9.48 13.97 5.23
CA VAL A 451 -9.53 12.94 4.18
C VAL A 451 -10.23 13.54 2.97
N ALA A 452 -9.63 13.37 1.80
CA ALA A 452 -10.17 13.89 0.55
C ALA A 452 -10.19 12.80 -0.53
N LEU A 453 -11.20 12.87 -1.38
CA LEU A 453 -11.31 12.06 -2.60
C LEU A 453 -11.64 12.99 -3.76
N GLY A 454 -10.72 13.10 -4.72
CA GLY A 454 -10.86 13.89 -5.93
C GLY A 454 -11.02 12.97 -7.14
N PHE A 455 -12.12 13.09 -7.85
CA PHE A 455 -12.37 12.40 -9.10
C PHE A 455 -11.95 13.26 -10.28
N TYR A 456 -11.31 12.65 -11.27
CA TYR A 456 -10.98 13.30 -12.54
C TYR A 456 -12.26 13.73 -13.26
N LEU A 457 -12.28 14.97 -13.74
CA LEU A 457 -13.44 15.58 -14.38
C LEU A 457 -13.49 15.21 -15.87
N ASP A 458 -14.04 14.06 -16.18
CA ASP A 458 -14.34 13.61 -17.54
C ASP A 458 -15.85 13.51 -17.78
N ASP A 459 -16.23 13.12 -18.99
CA ASP A 459 -17.65 12.99 -19.37
C ASP A 459 -18.36 11.91 -18.56
N GLN A 460 -17.62 10.89 -18.11
CA GLN A 460 -18.15 9.85 -17.23
C GLN A 460 -18.59 10.46 -15.90
N LEU A 461 -17.74 11.27 -15.26
CA LEU A 461 -18.08 11.95 -14.01
C LEU A 461 -19.26 12.91 -14.21
N LYS A 462 -19.23 13.76 -15.27
CA LYS A 462 -20.30 14.72 -15.58
C LYS A 462 -21.64 14.05 -15.76
N SER A 463 -21.66 12.82 -16.29
CA SER A 463 -22.89 12.00 -16.44
C SER A 463 -23.44 11.47 -15.13
N LYS A 464 -22.61 11.31 -14.09
CA LYS A 464 -22.98 10.71 -12.80
C LYS A 464 -23.28 11.74 -11.72
N ILE A 465 -22.49 12.81 -11.61
CA ILE A 465 -22.61 13.83 -10.57
C ILE A 465 -23.29 15.06 -11.16
N LYS A 466 -24.59 15.25 -10.92
CA LYS A 466 -25.36 16.34 -11.54
C LYS A 466 -24.89 17.72 -11.12
N PHE A 467 -24.48 17.89 -9.85
CA PHE A 467 -24.03 19.19 -9.31
C PHE A 467 -22.57 19.54 -9.64
N TRP A 468 -21.90 18.81 -10.53
CA TRP A 468 -20.47 19.04 -10.82
C TRP A 468 -20.12 20.47 -11.22
N ASN A 469 -21.06 21.20 -11.82
CA ASN A 469 -20.92 22.60 -12.27
C ASN A 469 -21.73 23.61 -11.42
N ASP A 470 -22.15 23.24 -10.21
CA ASP A 470 -22.84 24.15 -9.31
C ASP A 470 -21.95 25.37 -9.00
N LEU A 471 -22.49 26.59 -9.17
CA LEU A 471 -21.80 27.85 -8.91
C LEU A 471 -21.32 28.02 -7.45
N LYS A 472 -21.83 27.23 -6.52
CA LYS A 472 -21.35 27.20 -5.13
C LYS A 472 -20.03 26.45 -4.98
N ILE A 473 -19.62 25.65 -5.97
CA ILE A 473 -18.35 24.92 -5.94
C ILE A 473 -17.25 25.89 -6.39
N PRO A 474 -16.31 26.25 -5.52
CA PRO A 474 -15.24 27.15 -5.90
C PRO A 474 -14.30 26.49 -6.92
N PHE A 475 -13.91 27.24 -7.94
CA PHE A 475 -12.86 26.84 -8.89
C PHE A 475 -11.50 27.34 -8.42
N LYS A 476 -10.48 26.46 -8.46
CA LYS A 476 -9.12 26.79 -8.05
C LYS A 476 -8.06 26.18 -8.97
N ILE A 477 -7.09 26.99 -9.36
CA ILE A 477 -5.86 26.51 -9.99
C ILE A 477 -4.94 26.03 -8.86
N VAL A 478 -4.46 24.80 -8.95
CA VAL A 478 -3.63 24.13 -7.95
C VAL A 478 -2.35 23.58 -8.57
N ASN A 479 -1.34 23.30 -7.74
CA ASN A 479 -0.18 22.51 -8.11
C ASN A 479 0.06 21.44 -7.04
N ILE A 480 1.09 20.61 -7.14
CA ILE A 480 1.41 19.59 -6.13
C ILE A 480 2.06 20.27 -4.92
N THR A 481 3.16 21.01 -5.12
CA THR A 481 3.89 21.71 -4.05
C THR A 481 4.26 23.13 -4.47
N CYS A 482 4.56 24.00 -3.50
CA CYS A 482 4.91 25.40 -3.75
C CYS A 482 6.33 25.57 -4.33
N ASP A 483 7.25 24.68 -4.03
CA ASP A 483 8.66 24.76 -4.44
C ASP A 483 8.90 24.47 -5.93
N ILE A 484 7.96 23.80 -6.60
CA ILE A 484 7.96 23.59 -8.06
C ILE A 484 6.96 24.49 -8.81
N CYS A 485 6.13 25.25 -8.11
CA CYS A 485 5.01 26.00 -8.69
C CYS A 485 5.47 27.37 -9.21
N ASP A 486 5.16 27.69 -10.47
CA ASP A 486 5.51 28.93 -11.15
C ASP A 486 4.44 30.03 -11.07
N LEU A 487 3.29 29.78 -10.44
CA LEU A 487 2.25 30.79 -10.22
C LEU A 487 2.82 31.96 -9.40
N SER A 488 3.08 33.09 -10.04
CA SER A 488 3.75 34.27 -9.44
C SER A 488 2.89 35.01 -8.41
N ASP A 489 1.56 35.03 -8.60
CA ASP A 489 0.59 35.82 -7.84
C ASP A 489 -0.16 35.04 -6.76
N CYS A 490 0.35 33.87 -6.36
CA CYS A 490 -0.30 33.02 -5.39
C CYS A 490 -0.21 33.58 -3.96
N LYS A 491 -1.31 34.14 -3.45
CA LYS A 491 -1.43 34.68 -2.09
C LYS A 491 -1.31 33.61 -0.99
N GLU A 492 -1.55 32.33 -1.32
CA GLU A 492 -1.50 31.20 -0.37
C GLU A 492 -0.17 30.44 -0.42
N ARG A 493 0.84 30.97 -1.11
CA ARG A 493 2.16 30.36 -1.25
C ARG A 493 2.81 30.12 0.11
N ALA A 494 3.24 28.88 0.36
CA ALA A 494 3.87 28.46 1.61
C ALA A 494 5.41 28.42 1.54
N SER A 495 5.98 28.41 0.33
CA SER A 495 7.44 28.34 0.12
C SER A 495 7.81 29.02 -1.18
N GLU A 496 9.01 29.59 -1.23
CA GLU A 496 9.60 30.11 -2.46
C GLU A 496 9.82 28.99 -3.49
N PRO A 497 9.68 29.24 -4.79
CA PRO A 497 9.86 28.24 -5.85
C PRO A 497 11.34 27.96 -6.13
N ILE A 498 12.07 27.49 -5.12
CA ILE A 498 13.53 27.31 -5.18
C ILE A 498 13.91 26.25 -6.23
N THR A 499 13.16 25.17 -6.29
CA THR A 499 13.40 24.08 -7.26
C THR A 499 13.17 24.57 -8.68
N LEU A 500 12.10 25.31 -8.92
CA LEU A 500 11.81 25.91 -10.22
C LEU A 500 12.92 26.89 -10.65
N ARG A 501 13.38 27.77 -9.73
CA ARG A 501 14.48 28.71 -10.02
C ARG A 501 15.78 27.99 -10.40
N LYS A 502 16.10 26.86 -9.76
CA LYS A 502 17.27 26.02 -10.12
C LYS A 502 17.12 25.43 -11.51
N ILE A 503 15.97 24.87 -11.84
CA ILE A 503 15.66 24.31 -13.17
C ILE A 503 15.79 25.41 -14.24
N GLN A 504 15.16 26.57 -14.01
CA GLN A 504 15.21 27.71 -14.94
C GLN A 504 16.64 28.20 -15.17
N ARG A 505 17.46 28.26 -14.11
CA ARG A 505 18.87 28.62 -14.23
C ARG A 505 19.65 27.62 -15.09
N SER A 506 19.43 26.32 -14.91
CA SER A 506 20.07 25.28 -15.71
C SER A 506 19.68 25.38 -17.18
N LEU A 507 18.40 25.56 -17.48
CA LEU A 507 17.91 25.77 -18.84
C LEU A 507 18.50 27.03 -19.49
N ASN A 508 18.62 28.13 -18.76
CA ASN A 508 19.23 29.36 -19.26
C ASN A 508 20.73 29.16 -19.59
N ILE A 509 21.46 28.38 -18.78
CA ILE A 509 22.86 28.01 -19.03
C ILE A 509 22.97 27.15 -20.30
N GLU A 510 22.14 26.09 -20.42
CA GLU A 510 22.13 25.25 -21.62
C GLU A 510 21.81 26.03 -22.89
N ASN A 511 20.84 26.94 -22.84
CA ASN A 511 20.51 27.81 -23.97
C ASN A 511 21.63 28.81 -24.32
N ALA A 512 22.39 29.28 -23.33
CA ALA A 512 23.54 30.11 -23.59
C ALA A 512 24.68 29.31 -24.26
N ILE A 513 24.94 28.08 -23.80
CA ILE A 513 25.93 27.18 -24.40
C ILE A 513 25.60 26.86 -25.88
N LYS A 514 24.30 26.65 -26.20
CA LYS A 514 23.87 26.39 -27.59
C LYS A 514 24.05 27.60 -28.51
N LYS A 515 24.22 28.81 -27.99
CA LYS A 515 24.44 30.05 -28.75
C LYS A 515 25.91 30.37 -28.95
N LEU A 516 26.82 29.73 -28.20
CA LEU A 516 28.26 29.77 -28.40
C LEU A 516 28.71 28.87 -29.56
#